data_77ca7246cd0af9e4e0922963a99da823
#
_entry.id   77ca7246cd0af9e4e0922963a99da823
#
_cell.length_a   1.000
_cell.length_b   1.000
_cell.length_c   1.000
_cell.angle_alpha   90.00
_cell.angle_beta   90.00
_cell.angle_gamma   90.00
#
_symmetry.space_group_name_H-M   'P 1'
#
loop_
_entity.id
_entity.type
_entity.pdbx_description
1 polymer ?
#
loop_
_entity_poly.entity_id
_entity_poly.type
_entity_poly.pdbx_seq_one_letter_code
_entity_poly.pdbx_strand_id
1 'polypeptide(L)'
;MEPAPPAPKRNEHSLWSRLGFLLTWLNGVEHKADIAVVGGGFGGALMAMVARRLGRSVVLIERGTHPRFAIGESSTPLANLLLQQLAEEHDLPQLLPFRRWGEWQREHPGIGCGLKRGFSFFHHTLGQSFSDDEQRRNQLLVAASPRDEVADTHWFRADFDHHLVNEAQRLGVEYFDRTELTSFDEQPDGVTLGGRRNGGPVRFHAGFVIDATGPRGWLHRTLGLANRELPLIPATSGLFAHFKNVGAWPSEEGAPYPVESAAVHHVFAAGWVWVLKFNNGITSAGVAATGERAAELGLAEGAPGWQRLLAKLPSLAKQFAAAEPVGGFVFAPELSFCSGQITGARWALLPSSAGFVDPLLSTGFPLTLLGIKRLAKLLGGEPSTSALAGYERRTVAELGQVSRLVGALYASMGDFELFAALTQVYFAAVSFSETAHRLGKPELAESFLLCEHPEFGPATREICESVVRLAKRDELLAKIRDVIEPFNVAGLADPAKRNWYPVATGDLFAAAAKLGSSADAIREMLLREQLL
;
A
#
# COMPACT_ATOMS: atom_id res chain seq x y z
N MET A 1 79.16 7.94 -24.36
CA MET A 1 78.00 8.80 -24.44
C MET A 1 76.94 8.07 -25.28
N GLU A 2 76.04 7.42 -24.57
CA GLU A 2 74.84 6.80 -25.22
C GLU A 2 73.76 7.83 -25.44
N PRO A 3 73.02 7.76 -26.56
CA PRO A 3 71.97 8.73 -26.83
C PRO A 3 70.71 8.44 -26.00
N ALA A 4 70.03 9.53 -25.54
CA ALA A 4 68.81 9.49 -24.74
C ALA A 4 67.63 8.87 -25.48
N PRO A 5 66.69 8.17 -24.76
CA PRO A 5 65.53 7.54 -25.38
C PRO A 5 64.51 8.57 -25.87
N PRO A 6 63.72 8.26 -26.92
CA PRO A 6 62.72 9.19 -27.47
C PRO A 6 61.49 9.34 -26.55
N ALA A 7 60.94 10.55 -26.52
CA ALA A 7 59.73 10.91 -25.76
C ALA A 7 58.52 10.06 -26.17
N PRO A 8 57.60 9.77 -25.24
CA PRO A 8 56.40 8.96 -25.52
C PRO A 8 55.43 9.72 -26.44
N LYS A 9 54.99 9.08 -27.54
CA LYS A 9 53.95 9.56 -28.44
C LYS A 9 52.65 9.72 -27.64
N ARG A 10 52.07 10.94 -27.65
CA ARG A 10 50.76 11.22 -27.13
C ARG A 10 49.70 10.38 -27.87
N ASN A 11 48.94 9.61 -27.10
CA ASN A 11 47.86 8.74 -27.58
C ASN A 11 46.71 9.60 -28.11
N GLU A 12 46.64 9.89 -29.39
CA GLU A 12 45.53 10.54 -30.05
C GLU A 12 44.22 9.69 -30.03
N HIS A 13 44.33 8.40 -29.74
CA HIS A 13 43.13 7.51 -29.61
C HIS A 13 42.19 7.83 -28.45
N SER A 14 42.61 8.61 -27.45
CA SER A 14 41.78 8.94 -26.29
C SER A 14 40.80 10.08 -26.53
N LEU A 15 41.08 10.97 -27.48
CA LEU A 15 40.19 12.08 -27.82
C LEU A 15 39.05 11.66 -28.75
N TRP A 16 39.33 10.77 -29.70
CA TRP A 16 38.31 10.25 -30.60
C TRP A 16 37.34 9.28 -29.92
N SER A 17 37.78 8.51 -28.95
CA SER A 17 36.88 7.67 -28.14
C SER A 17 35.97 8.50 -27.23
N ARG A 18 36.46 9.62 -26.70
CA ARG A 18 35.65 10.55 -25.88
C ARG A 18 34.69 11.37 -26.74
N LEU A 19 35.10 11.82 -27.92
CA LEU A 19 34.23 12.48 -28.89
C LEU A 19 33.20 11.51 -29.50
N GLY A 20 33.57 10.28 -29.79
CA GLY A 20 32.64 9.23 -30.23
C GLY A 20 31.60 8.89 -29.16
N PHE A 21 31.99 8.86 -27.88
CA PHE A 21 31.07 8.66 -26.75
C PHE A 21 30.13 9.84 -26.57
N LEU A 22 30.61 11.07 -26.70
CA LEU A 22 29.78 12.29 -26.67
C LEU A 22 28.82 12.38 -27.86
N LEU A 23 29.25 11.99 -29.08
CA LEU A 23 28.41 12.01 -30.28
C LEU A 23 27.35 10.90 -30.29
N THR A 24 27.58 9.75 -29.66
CA THR A 24 26.52 8.73 -29.44
C THR A 24 25.49 9.15 -28.40
N TRP A 25 25.84 10.03 -27.47
CA TRP A 25 24.88 10.66 -26.55
C TRP A 25 24.03 11.75 -27.24
N LEU A 26 24.51 12.34 -28.33
CA LEU A 26 23.80 13.35 -29.10
C LEU A 26 22.72 12.79 -30.04
N ASN A 27 22.73 11.46 -30.29
CA ASN A 27 21.77 10.78 -31.17
C ASN A 27 20.77 9.89 -30.41
N GLY A 28 20.53 10.11 -29.11
CA GLY A 28 19.49 9.40 -28.35
C GLY A 28 18.09 9.76 -28.88
N VAL A 29 17.21 8.78 -28.91
CA VAL A 29 15.79 9.03 -29.24
C VAL A 29 15.20 9.95 -28.17
N GLU A 30 14.64 11.09 -28.58
CA GLU A 30 14.01 12.07 -27.70
C GLU A 30 12.49 11.92 -27.75
N HIS A 31 11.88 11.92 -26.57
CA HIS A 31 10.44 11.89 -26.38
C HIS A 31 9.98 13.12 -25.61
N LYS A 32 8.82 13.68 -25.97
CA LYS A 32 8.24 14.86 -25.30
C LYS A 32 6.84 14.54 -24.83
N ALA A 33 6.53 14.97 -23.60
CA ALA A 33 5.20 14.83 -23.03
C ALA A 33 4.93 15.97 -22.03
N ASP A 34 3.68 16.22 -21.71
CA ASP A 34 3.32 17.10 -20.61
C ASP A 34 3.72 16.50 -19.27
N ILE A 35 3.54 15.18 -19.11
CA ILE A 35 3.77 14.45 -17.86
C ILE A 35 4.60 13.19 -18.13
N ALA A 36 5.66 13.01 -17.35
CA ALA A 36 6.37 11.73 -17.26
C ALA A 36 6.02 11.04 -15.93
N VAL A 37 5.48 9.81 -16.01
CA VAL A 37 5.25 8.96 -14.84
C VAL A 37 6.34 7.89 -14.82
N VAL A 38 7.08 7.81 -13.73
CA VAL A 38 8.18 6.85 -13.56
C VAL A 38 7.72 5.73 -12.63
N GLY A 39 7.71 4.49 -13.13
CA GLY A 39 7.23 3.29 -12.44
C GLY A 39 5.88 2.80 -12.97
N GLY A 40 5.87 1.62 -13.60
CA GLY A 40 4.71 0.99 -14.23
C GLY A 40 3.89 0.08 -13.30
N GLY A 41 3.96 0.24 -11.97
CA GLY A 41 3.07 -0.45 -11.03
C GLY A 41 1.66 0.15 -11.05
N PHE A 42 0.73 -0.41 -10.26
CA PHE A 42 -0.69 0.02 -10.26
C PHE A 42 -0.84 1.54 -10.10
N GLY A 43 -0.10 2.14 -9.16
CA GLY A 43 -0.20 3.58 -8.89
C GLY A 43 0.26 4.43 -10.08
N GLY A 44 1.36 4.04 -10.73
CA GLY A 44 1.88 4.75 -11.89
C GLY A 44 1.01 4.57 -13.14
N ALA A 45 0.56 3.35 -13.43
CA ALA A 45 -0.34 3.10 -14.55
C ALA A 45 -1.68 3.82 -14.39
N LEU A 46 -2.26 3.80 -13.18
CA LEU A 46 -3.50 4.52 -12.88
C LEU A 46 -3.31 6.03 -12.98
N MET A 47 -2.21 6.58 -12.43
CA MET A 47 -1.92 8.02 -12.54
C MET A 47 -1.72 8.44 -14.00
N ALA A 48 -1.07 7.62 -14.80
CA ALA A 48 -0.88 7.88 -16.24
C ALA A 48 -2.22 7.91 -16.99
N MET A 49 -3.14 6.98 -16.70
CA MET A 49 -4.49 6.96 -17.27
C MET A 49 -5.27 8.22 -16.88
N VAL A 50 -5.25 8.59 -15.60
CA VAL A 50 -5.90 9.81 -15.09
C VAL A 50 -5.33 11.05 -15.78
N ALA A 51 -4.02 11.18 -15.89
CA ALA A 51 -3.38 12.31 -16.58
C ALA A 51 -3.78 12.38 -18.07
N ARG A 52 -3.92 11.24 -18.75
CA ARG A 52 -4.45 11.21 -20.14
C ARG A 52 -5.89 11.72 -20.22
N ARG A 53 -6.75 11.34 -19.27
CA ARG A 53 -8.13 11.82 -19.20
C ARG A 53 -8.24 13.31 -18.88
N LEU A 54 -7.22 13.88 -18.22
CA LEU A 54 -7.08 15.33 -18.05
C LEU A 54 -6.59 16.06 -19.32
N GLY A 55 -6.43 15.35 -20.45
CA GLY A 55 -5.99 15.92 -21.74
C GLY A 55 -4.48 16.07 -21.88
N ARG A 56 -3.67 15.54 -20.95
CA ARG A 56 -2.20 15.64 -21.00
C ARG A 56 -1.61 14.56 -21.92
N SER A 57 -0.53 14.88 -22.62
CA SER A 57 0.34 13.87 -23.21
C SER A 57 1.17 13.19 -22.11
N VAL A 58 1.29 11.87 -22.12
CA VAL A 58 1.89 11.12 -21.01
C VAL A 58 2.84 10.06 -21.51
N VAL A 59 4.04 10.03 -20.94
CA VAL A 59 4.97 8.89 -21.01
C VAL A 59 4.97 8.13 -19.69
N LEU A 60 4.85 6.79 -19.75
CA LEU A 60 4.98 5.89 -18.60
C LEU A 60 6.27 5.10 -18.76
N ILE A 61 7.20 5.25 -17.82
CA ILE A 61 8.55 4.70 -17.89
C ILE A 61 8.71 3.60 -16.83
N GLU A 62 9.09 2.39 -17.26
CA GLU A 62 9.31 1.23 -16.38
C GLU A 62 10.69 0.63 -16.62
N ARG A 63 11.43 0.36 -15.54
CA ARG A 63 12.75 -0.25 -15.61
C ARG A 63 12.70 -1.72 -16.04
N GLY A 64 11.69 -2.44 -15.55
CA GLY A 64 11.46 -3.85 -15.86
C GLY A 64 10.53 -4.08 -17.05
N THR A 65 9.91 -5.25 -17.05
CA THR A 65 8.87 -5.67 -17.99
C THR A 65 7.66 -6.20 -17.22
N HIS A 66 6.48 -6.22 -17.82
CA HIS A 66 5.30 -6.87 -17.29
C HIS A 66 5.02 -8.18 -18.06
N PRO A 67 4.42 -9.22 -17.41
CA PRO A 67 4.10 -9.27 -15.97
C PRO A 67 5.36 -9.44 -15.11
N ARG A 68 5.32 -8.93 -13.86
CA ARG A 68 6.41 -9.06 -12.89
C ARG A 68 5.89 -9.20 -11.47
N PHE A 69 6.67 -9.86 -10.62
CA PHE A 69 6.38 -9.93 -9.19
C PHE A 69 6.37 -8.52 -8.57
N ALA A 70 5.37 -8.26 -7.76
CA ALA A 70 5.30 -7.11 -6.87
C ALA A 70 4.51 -7.49 -5.63
N ILE A 71 4.87 -6.92 -4.48
CA ILE A 71 4.18 -7.08 -3.20
C ILE A 71 3.30 -5.86 -2.91
N GLY A 72 2.44 -5.96 -1.88
CA GLY A 72 1.40 -4.97 -1.60
C GLY A 72 0.15 -5.32 -2.42
N GLU A 73 -0.60 -6.31 -1.92
CA GLU A 73 -1.60 -7.05 -2.69
C GLU A 73 -3.00 -6.97 -2.09
N SER A 74 -3.13 -6.55 -0.82
CA SER A 74 -4.41 -6.55 -0.12
C SER A 74 -5.08 -5.18 -0.21
N SER A 75 -6.23 -5.08 -0.90
CA SER A 75 -7.03 -3.86 -0.93
C SER A 75 -7.94 -3.74 0.30
N THR A 76 -8.72 -2.67 0.39
CA THR A 76 -9.65 -2.39 1.48
C THR A 76 -10.93 -1.79 0.90
N PRO A 77 -12.08 -1.79 1.64
CA PRO A 77 -13.31 -1.15 1.18
C PRO A 77 -13.10 0.30 0.72
N LEU A 78 -12.37 1.08 1.52
CA LEU A 78 -12.04 2.46 1.15
C LEU A 78 -11.18 2.54 -0.12
N ALA A 79 -10.20 1.65 -0.30
CA ALA A 79 -9.37 1.64 -1.51
C ALA A 79 -10.21 1.31 -2.76
N ASN A 80 -11.07 0.30 -2.68
CA ASN A 80 -11.94 -0.07 -3.80
C ASN A 80 -12.95 1.03 -4.14
N LEU A 81 -13.50 1.72 -3.12
CA LEU A 81 -14.35 2.89 -3.32
C LEU A 81 -13.58 4.06 -3.99
N LEU A 82 -12.35 4.33 -3.56
CA LEU A 82 -11.51 5.36 -4.18
C LEU A 82 -11.15 5.02 -5.63
N LEU A 83 -10.91 3.73 -5.94
CA LEU A 83 -10.71 3.27 -7.32
C LEU A 83 -11.98 3.50 -8.16
N GLN A 84 -13.15 3.16 -7.63
CA GLN A 84 -14.45 3.45 -8.27
C GLN A 84 -14.62 4.95 -8.54
N GLN A 85 -14.40 5.78 -7.53
CA GLN A 85 -14.52 7.24 -7.68
C GLN A 85 -13.54 7.80 -8.72
N LEU A 86 -12.29 7.34 -8.76
CA LEU A 86 -11.33 7.73 -9.80
C LEU A 86 -11.81 7.30 -11.20
N ALA A 87 -12.39 6.10 -11.31
CA ALA A 87 -12.94 5.61 -12.56
C ALA A 87 -14.12 6.48 -13.06
N GLU A 88 -15.03 6.85 -12.16
CA GLU A 88 -16.19 7.68 -12.46
C GLU A 88 -15.79 9.15 -12.74
N GLU A 89 -14.94 9.75 -11.91
CA GLU A 89 -14.50 11.16 -12.02
C GLU A 89 -13.68 11.42 -13.31
N HIS A 90 -12.98 10.39 -13.83
CA HIS A 90 -12.07 10.53 -14.98
C HIS A 90 -12.49 9.72 -16.21
N ASP A 91 -13.72 9.25 -16.28
CA ASP A 91 -14.25 8.46 -17.41
C ASP A 91 -13.34 7.27 -17.77
N LEU A 92 -13.08 6.40 -16.77
CA LEU A 92 -12.30 5.17 -16.87
C LEU A 92 -13.17 3.93 -16.58
N PRO A 93 -14.26 3.69 -17.34
CA PRO A 93 -15.23 2.64 -17.03
C PRO A 93 -14.63 1.22 -16.99
N GLN A 94 -13.51 0.98 -17.70
CA GLN A 94 -12.80 -0.30 -17.69
C GLN A 94 -12.20 -0.66 -16.33
N LEU A 95 -12.13 0.28 -15.37
CA LEU A 95 -11.66 0.03 -14.01
C LEU A 95 -12.78 -0.39 -13.05
N LEU A 96 -14.05 -0.13 -13.38
CA LEU A 96 -15.19 -0.40 -12.51
C LEU A 96 -15.33 -1.88 -12.10
N PRO A 97 -15.07 -2.87 -12.98
CA PRO A 97 -15.14 -4.28 -12.59
C PRO A 97 -14.22 -4.68 -11.43
N PHE A 98 -13.13 -3.93 -11.21
CA PHE A 98 -12.12 -4.24 -10.19
C PHE A 98 -12.49 -3.75 -8.78
N ARG A 99 -13.61 -3.05 -8.63
CA ARG A 99 -14.08 -2.54 -7.34
C ARG A 99 -14.67 -3.63 -6.42
N ARG A 100 -15.07 -4.79 -6.97
CA ARG A 100 -15.73 -5.88 -6.23
C ARG A 100 -15.36 -7.25 -6.79
N TRP A 101 -15.25 -8.23 -5.89
CA TRP A 101 -14.96 -9.61 -6.26
C TRP A 101 -15.90 -10.17 -7.35
N GLY A 102 -17.23 -10.08 -7.16
CA GLY A 102 -18.20 -10.67 -8.09
C GLY A 102 -18.14 -10.07 -9.49
N GLU A 103 -17.93 -8.75 -9.60
CA GLU A 103 -17.76 -8.08 -10.88
C GLU A 103 -16.44 -8.50 -11.54
N TRP A 104 -15.35 -8.55 -10.77
CA TRP A 104 -14.05 -8.98 -11.27
C TRP A 104 -14.09 -10.41 -11.82
N GLN A 105 -14.70 -11.36 -11.05
CA GLN A 105 -14.81 -12.75 -11.50
C GLN A 105 -15.65 -12.91 -12.77
N ARG A 106 -16.68 -12.09 -12.95
CA ARG A 106 -17.56 -12.14 -14.11
C ARG A 106 -16.93 -11.55 -15.37
N GLU A 107 -16.22 -10.43 -15.22
CA GLU A 107 -15.76 -9.64 -16.37
C GLU A 107 -14.29 -9.89 -16.71
N HIS A 108 -13.48 -10.21 -15.71
CA HIS A 108 -12.04 -10.44 -15.88
C HIS A 108 -11.53 -11.71 -15.14
N PRO A 109 -12.15 -12.90 -15.37
CA PRO A 109 -11.79 -14.14 -14.67
C PRO A 109 -10.33 -14.58 -14.91
N GLY A 110 -9.71 -14.09 -15.99
CA GLY A 110 -8.31 -14.39 -16.34
C GLY A 110 -7.28 -13.52 -15.63
N ILE A 111 -7.69 -12.51 -14.87
CA ILE A 111 -6.79 -11.68 -14.07
C ILE A 111 -6.86 -12.17 -12.62
N GLY A 112 -5.72 -12.68 -12.11
CA GLY A 112 -5.66 -13.27 -10.77
C GLY A 112 -6.03 -12.29 -9.67
N CYS A 113 -6.90 -12.73 -8.75
CA CYS A 113 -7.23 -11.99 -7.53
C CYS A 113 -7.66 -12.93 -6.40
N GLY A 114 -7.67 -12.44 -5.17
CA GLY A 114 -8.15 -13.19 -4.00
C GLY A 114 -9.41 -12.57 -3.41
N LEU A 115 -10.32 -13.40 -2.91
CA LEU A 115 -11.52 -12.95 -2.18
C LEU A 115 -11.12 -12.35 -0.83
N LYS A 116 -11.65 -11.16 -0.51
CA LYS A 116 -11.41 -10.53 0.78
C LYS A 116 -12.71 -10.05 1.43
N ARG A 117 -13.24 -10.85 2.34
CA ARG A 117 -14.44 -10.56 3.14
C ARG A 117 -14.16 -9.66 4.35
N GLY A 118 -12.88 -9.57 4.76
CA GLY A 118 -12.50 -8.82 5.96
C GLY A 118 -11.04 -9.02 6.36
N PHE A 119 -10.81 -8.85 7.65
CA PHE A 119 -9.51 -9.05 8.30
C PHE A 119 -9.64 -10.06 9.42
N SER A 120 -8.75 -11.06 9.44
CA SER A 120 -8.66 -12.07 10.48
C SER A 120 -7.31 -11.98 11.18
N PHE A 121 -7.32 -11.92 12.50
CA PHE A 121 -6.11 -11.89 13.32
C PHE A 121 -6.13 -13.05 14.31
N PHE A 122 -4.99 -13.73 14.45
CA PHE A 122 -4.78 -14.84 15.37
C PHE A 122 -3.51 -14.61 16.15
N HIS A 123 -3.61 -14.60 17.49
CA HIS A 123 -2.48 -14.36 18.38
C HIS A 123 -1.80 -15.68 18.75
N HIS A 124 -0.49 -15.72 18.60
CA HIS A 124 0.32 -16.89 18.88
C HIS A 124 1.33 -16.64 20.00
N THR A 125 1.41 -17.59 20.91
CA THR A 125 2.55 -17.72 21.80
C THR A 125 3.60 -18.57 21.10
N LEU A 126 4.81 -18.03 20.94
CA LEU A 126 5.91 -18.73 20.26
C LEU A 126 6.20 -20.08 20.95
N GLY A 127 6.38 -21.13 20.18
CA GLY A 127 6.61 -22.50 20.63
C GLY A 127 5.33 -23.28 21.00
N GLN A 128 4.15 -22.65 20.94
CA GLN A 128 2.88 -23.28 21.26
C GLN A 128 1.96 -23.36 20.05
N SER A 129 1.12 -24.40 20.00
CA SER A 129 0.02 -24.46 19.03
C SER A 129 -1.01 -23.37 19.36
N PHE A 130 -1.61 -22.79 18.32
CA PHE A 130 -2.71 -21.84 18.49
C PHE A 130 -3.85 -22.51 19.27
N SER A 131 -4.37 -21.80 20.23
CA SER A 131 -5.58 -22.13 20.98
C SER A 131 -6.34 -20.85 21.31
N ASP A 132 -7.63 -20.95 21.40
CA ASP A 132 -8.49 -19.86 21.82
C ASP A 132 -9.45 -20.32 22.92
N ASP A 133 -10.21 -19.41 23.48
CA ASP A 133 -11.22 -19.66 24.50
C ASP A 133 -12.63 -19.23 24.04
N GLU A 134 -13.65 -19.50 24.83
CA GLU A 134 -15.03 -19.14 24.53
C GLU A 134 -15.25 -17.62 24.35
N GLN A 135 -14.37 -16.81 24.90
CA GLN A 135 -14.40 -15.35 24.75
C GLN A 135 -13.60 -14.86 23.53
N ARG A 136 -12.92 -15.77 22.80
CA ARG A 136 -12.13 -15.46 21.62
C ARG A 136 -11.04 -14.41 21.87
N ARG A 137 -10.34 -14.57 22.99
CA ARG A 137 -9.31 -13.62 23.41
C ARG A 137 -8.03 -13.66 22.58
N ASN A 138 -7.85 -14.71 21.76
CA ASN A 138 -6.69 -14.88 20.88
C ASN A 138 -7.05 -14.71 19.38
N GLN A 139 -8.25 -14.27 19.04
CA GLN A 139 -8.63 -13.95 17.66
C GLN A 139 -9.45 -12.66 17.56
N LEU A 140 -9.40 -12.03 16.39
CA LEU A 140 -10.23 -10.89 16.03
C LEU A 140 -10.63 -11.03 14.56
N LEU A 141 -11.93 -11.10 14.28
CA LEU A 141 -12.48 -11.15 12.92
C LEU A 141 -13.35 -9.92 12.68
N VAL A 142 -12.98 -9.11 11.70
CA VAL A 142 -13.74 -7.90 11.31
C VAL A 142 -14.15 -8.02 9.86
N ALA A 143 -15.44 -8.21 9.62
CA ALA A 143 -15.99 -8.27 8.28
C ALA A 143 -16.02 -6.88 7.63
N ALA A 144 -15.66 -6.85 6.35
CA ALA A 144 -15.73 -5.65 5.50
C ALA A 144 -16.92 -5.73 4.52
N SER A 145 -17.40 -6.95 4.22
CA SER A 145 -18.46 -7.19 3.24
C SER A 145 -19.45 -8.23 3.74
N PRO A 146 -20.76 -8.08 3.47
CA PRO A 146 -21.79 -9.03 3.94
C PRO A 146 -21.80 -10.36 3.16
N ARG A 147 -21.31 -10.38 1.91
CA ARG A 147 -21.29 -11.55 1.01
C ARG A 147 -20.19 -11.43 -0.04
N ASP A 148 -19.87 -12.51 -0.72
CA ASP A 148 -18.72 -12.62 -1.62
C ASP A 148 -18.84 -11.69 -2.85
N GLU A 149 -20.05 -11.55 -3.43
CA GLU A 149 -20.26 -10.78 -4.67
C GLU A 149 -19.87 -9.30 -4.54
N VAL A 150 -20.03 -8.75 -3.35
CA VAL A 150 -19.70 -7.33 -3.05
C VAL A 150 -18.42 -7.18 -2.24
N ALA A 151 -17.68 -8.28 -2.05
CA ALA A 151 -16.45 -8.29 -1.27
C ALA A 151 -15.30 -7.56 -1.96
N ASP A 152 -14.34 -7.15 -1.14
CA ASP A 152 -13.05 -6.64 -1.59
C ASP A 152 -12.18 -7.75 -2.17
N THR A 153 -10.99 -7.37 -2.62
CA THR A 153 -10.09 -8.27 -3.31
C THR A 153 -8.66 -8.15 -2.82
N HIS A 154 -7.91 -9.24 -2.95
CA HIS A 154 -6.46 -9.18 -3.04
C HIS A 154 -6.07 -9.10 -4.52
N TRP A 155 -5.17 -8.21 -4.88
CA TRP A 155 -4.74 -8.01 -6.25
C TRP A 155 -3.49 -8.83 -6.54
N PHE A 156 -3.61 -9.83 -7.40
CA PHE A 156 -2.42 -10.54 -7.89
C PHE A 156 -1.67 -9.60 -8.83
N ARG A 157 -0.68 -8.92 -8.28
CA ARG A 157 -0.05 -7.75 -8.85
C ARG A 157 0.61 -7.99 -10.21
N ALA A 158 1.12 -9.20 -10.45
CA ALA A 158 1.72 -9.53 -11.74
C ALA A 158 0.72 -9.37 -12.89
N ASP A 159 -0.50 -9.89 -12.72
CA ASP A 159 -1.55 -9.83 -13.73
C ASP A 159 -2.21 -8.45 -13.75
N PHE A 160 -2.53 -7.91 -12.57
CA PHE A 160 -3.26 -6.66 -12.46
C PHE A 160 -2.45 -5.45 -12.92
N ASP A 161 -1.17 -5.33 -12.50
CA ASP A 161 -0.29 -4.25 -12.97
C ASP A 161 -0.10 -4.31 -14.49
N HIS A 162 0.06 -5.52 -15.05
CA HIS A 162 0.17 -5.71 -16.50
C HIS A 162 -1.12 -5.27 -17.23
N HIS A 163 -2.29 -5.65 -16.69
CA HIS A 163 -3.57 -5.20 -17.24
C HIS A 163 -3.68 -3.67 -17.26
N LEU A 164 -3.36 -3.00 -16.14
CA LEU A 164 -3.42 -1.54 -16.05
C LEU A 164 -2.47 -0.84 -17.03
N VAL A 165 -1.28 -1.36 -17.25
CA VAL A 165 -0.34 -0.83 -18.25
C VAL A 165 -0.91 -0.96 -19.67
N ASN A 166 -1.54 -2.10 -19.98
CA ASN A 166 -2.19 -2.29 -21.29
C ASN A 166 -3.37 -1.32 -21.47
N GLU A 167 -4.18 -1.08 -20.43
CA GLU A 167 -5.26 -0.08 -20.47
C GLU A 167 -4.70 1.35 -20.66
N ALA A 168 -3.61 1.69 -19.98
CA ALA A 168 -2.94 2.97 -20.15
C ALA A 168 -2.48 3.17 -21.62
N GLN A 169 -1.90 2.14 -22.23
CA GLN A 169 -1.51 2.19 -23.64
C GLN A 169 -2.71 2.33 -24.58
N ARG A 170 -3.84 1.65 -24.31
CA ARG A 170 -5.08 1.81 -25.10
C ARG A 170 -5.64 3.22 -25.04
N LEU A 171 -5.41 3.94 -23.93
CA LEU A 171 -5.77 5.35 -23.77
C LEU A 171 -4.76 6.32 -24.41
N GLY A 172 -3.71 5.80 -25.05
CA GLY A 172 -2.69 6.61 -25.73
C GLY A 172 -1.57 7.11 -24.80
N VAL A 173 -1.33 6.42 -23.68
CA VAL A 173 -0.09 6.60 -22.90
C VAL A 173 1.06 5.91 -23.65
N GLU A 174 2.15 6.62 -23.88
CA GLU A 174 3.36 6.03 -24.43
C GLU A 174 4.11 5.25 -23.34
N TYR A 175 4.21 3.93 -23.48
CA TYR A 175 4.84 3.06 -22.49
C TYR A 175 6.25 2.66 -22.91
N PHE A 176 7.21 2.87 -22.03
CA PHE A 176 8.63 2.57 -22.21
C PHE A 176 9.10 1.59 -21.14
N ASP A 177 9.01 0.30 -21.47
CA ASP A 177 9.61 -0.77 -20.66
C ASP A 177 11.13 -0.83 -20.83
N ARG A 178 11.81 -1.62 -19.96
CA ARG A 178 13.28 -1.83 -19.99
C ARG A 178 14.04 -0.50 -20.11
N THR A 179 13.55 0.53 -19.41
CA THR A 179 14.10 1.87 -19.45
C THR A 179 14.61 2.26 -18.06
N GLU A 180 15.92 2.24 -17.91
CA GLU A 180 16.61 2.65 -16.69
C GLU A 180 16.99 4.13 -16.78
N LEU A 181 16.37 4.94 -15.95
CA LEU A 181 16.68 6.38 -15.83
C LEU A 181 17.90 6.56 -14.93
N THR A 182 18.82 7.45 -15.36
CA THR A 182 20.09 7.73 -14.67
C THR A 182 20.32 9.19 -14.34
N SER A 183 19.51 10.10 -14.91
CA SER A 183 19.62 11.53 -14.65
C SER A 183 18.29 12.23 -14.64
N PHE A 184 18.20 13.27 -13.81
CA PHE A 184 17.10 14.19 -13.68
C PHE A 184 17.66 15.62 -13.72
N ASP A 185 17.19 16.43 -14.65
CA ASP A 185 17.62 17.82 -14.82
C ASP A 185 16.39 18.73 -14.92
N GLU A 186 16.15 19.53 -13.87
CA GLU A 186 15.02 20.43 -13.76
C GLU A 186 15.39 21.81 -14.27
N GLN A 187 14.62 22.32 -15.23
CA GLN A 187 14.77 23.61 -15.85
C GLN A 187 13.51 24.47 -15.61
N PRO A 188 13.56 25.81 -15.79
CA PRO A 188 12.38 26.65 -15.60
C PRO A 188 11.18 26.27 -16.46
N ASP A 189 11.41 25.70 -17.64
CA ASP A 189 10.41 25.34 -18.65
C ASP A 189 10.03 23.84 -18.67
N GLY A 190 10.74 22.99 -17.91
CA GLY A 190 10.45 21.56 -17.87
C GLY A 190 11.53 20.74 -17.19
N VAL A 191 11.45 19.43 -17.37
CA VAL A 191 12.38 18.46 -16.84
C VAL A 191 12.93 17.60 -17.97
N THR A 192 14.23 17.35 -17.97
CA THR A 192 14.87 16.37 -18.83
C THR A 192 15.27 15.14 -18.03
N LEU A 193 14.77 13.96 -18.44
CA LEU A 193 15.14 12.66 -17.91
C LEU A 193 16.06 11.96 -18.90
N GLY A 194 17.22 11.53 -18.44
CA GLY A 194 18.17 10.77 -19.25
C GLY A 194 18.28 9.34 -18.75
N GLY A 195 18.47 8.39 -19.67
CA GLY A 195 18.59 6.98 -19.30
C GLY A 195 19.00 6.09 -20.47
N ARG A 196 18.76 4.79 -20.29
CA ARG A 196 18.99 3.75 -21.29
C ARG A 196 17.76 2.88 -21.47
N ARG A 197 17.38 2.64 -22.71
CA ARG A 197 16.34 1.67 -23.09
C ARG A 197 16.96 0.57 -23.93
N ASN A 198 16.79 -0.70 -23.54
CA ASN A 198 17.43 -1.84 -24.22
C ASN A 198 18.95 -1.63 -24.46
N GLY A 199 19.62 -0.94 -23.53
CA GLY A 199 21.06 -0.62 -23.61
C GLY A 199 21.41 0.63 -24.45
N GLY A 200 20.48 1.16 -25.28
CA GLY A 200 20.66 2.40 -26.03
C GLY A 200 20.28 3.65 -25.23
N PRO A 201 20.90 4.83 -25.49
CA PRO A 201 20.55 6.08 -24.82
C PRO A 201 19.14 6.55 -25.21
N VAL A 202 18.41 7.11 -24.22
CA VAL A 202 17.08 7.69 -24.39
C VAL A 202 16.93 8.94 -23.55
N ARG A 203 16.17 9.92 -24.02
CA ARG A 203 15.82 11.15 -23.29
C ARG A 203 14.32 11.39 -23.34
N PHE A 204 13.80 11.93 -22.22
CA PHE A 204 12.41 12.36 -22.12
C PHE A 204 12.41 13.82 -21.64
N HIS A 205 11.62 14.65 -22.31
CA HIS A 205 11.33 16.02 -21.89
C HIS A 205 9.88 16.09 -21.42
N ALA A 206 9.67 16.52 -20.18
CA ALA A 206 8.34 16.60 -19.59
C ALA A 206 8.11 17.94 -18.90
N GLY A 207 6.87 18.42 -18.90
CA GLY A 207 6.48 19.58 -18.10
C GLY A 207 6.49 19.31 -16.60
N PHE A 208 6.11 18.07 -16.22
CA PHE A 208 6.04 17.61 -14.83
C PHE A 208 6.38 16.12 -14.71
N VAL A 209 7.00 15.72 -13.60
CA VAL A 209 7.40 14.33 -13.35
C VAL A 209 6.70 13.78 -12.10
N ILE A 210 6.14 12.57 -12.21
CA ILE A 210 5.54 11.86 -11.09
C ILE A 210 6.32 10.58 -10.84
N ASP A 211 6.91 10.45 -9.65
CA ASP A 211 7.58 9.21 -9.24
C ASP A 211 6.57 8.25 -8.58
N ALA A 212 6.37 7.11 -9.21
CA ALA A 212 5.53 6.00 -8.79
C ALA A 212 6.34 4.69 -8.64
N THR A 213 7.66 4.78 -8.40
CA THR A 213 8.56 3.61 -8.39
C THR A 213 8.52 2.80 -7.10
N GLY A 214 7.69 3.20 -6.13
CA GLY A 214 7.56 2.53 -4.83
C GLY A 214 8.59 2.99 -3.80
N PRO A 215 8.69 2.30 -2.65
CA PRO A 215 9.50 2.75 -1.51
C PRO A 215 10.95 3.05 -1.88
N ARG A 216 11.49 4.13 -1.33
CA ARG A 216 12.80 4.69 -1.70
C ARG A 216 12.87 5.00 -3.20
N GLY A 217 11.87 5.74 -3.68
CA GLY A 217 11.60 6.08 -5.06
C GLY A 217 12.82 6.51 -5.89
N TRP A 218 12.70 6.47 -7.20
CA TRP A 218 13.79 6.83 -8.10
C TRP A 218 14.25 8.29 -7.88
N LEU A 219 13.31 9.24 -7.76
CA LEU A 219 13.64 10.65 -7.49
C LEU A 219 14.32 10.83 -6.13
N HIS A 220 13.84 10.13 -5.09
CA HIS A 220 14.47 10.19 -3.77
C HIS A 220 15.98 9.86 -3.85
N ARG A 221 16.34 8.80 -4.57
CA ARG A 221 17.74 8.38 -4.75
C ARG A 221 18.51 9.32 -5.69
N THR A 222 17.91 9.70 -6.81
CA THR A 222 18.57 10.51 -7.85
C THR A 222 18.88 11.91 -7.36
N LEU A 223 17.99 12.50 -6.57
CA LEU A 223 18.17 13.84 -5.98
C LEU A 223 18.91 13.81 -4.63
N GLY A 224 19.24 12.63 -4.10
CA GLY A 224 19.90 12.50 -2.81
C GLY A 224 19.08 13.08 -1.65
N LEU A 225 17.75 12.90 -1.68
CA LEU A 225 16.88 13.48 -0.66
C LEU A 225 17.14 12.81 0.70
N ALA A 226 17.09 13.60 1.77
CA ALA A 226 17.21 13.07 3.12
C ALA A 226 16.00 12.19 3.48
N ASN A 227 16.19 11.26 4.42
CA ASN A 227 15.09 10.53 5.06
C ASN A 227 14.43 11.41 6.13
N ARG A 228 13.13 11.31 6.25
CA ARG A 228 12.33 11.83 7.35
C ARG A 228 12.07 10.69 8.34
N GLU A 229 12.28 10.95 9.61
CA GLU A 229 11.92 10.00 10.66
C GLU A 229 10.40 9.81 10.74
N LEU A 230 9.98 8.55 10.83
CA LEU A 230 8.60 8.15 11.06
C LEU A 230 8.39 7.93 12.57
N PRO A 231 7.36 8.55 13.18
CA PRO A 231 7.18 8.48 14.61
C PRO A 231 6.73 7.09 15.10
N LEU A 232 7.25 6.64 16.24
CA LEU A 232 6.88 5.46 17.02
C LEU A 232 7.13 4.10 16.36
N ILE A 233 7.29 4.00 15.04
CA ILE A 233 7.54 2.71 14.37
C ILE A 233 8.93 2.19 14.73
N PRO A 234 9.08 0.95 15.20
CA PRO A 234 10.40 0.35 15.37
C PRO A 234 11.03 0.04 14.02
N ALA A 235 12.33 -0.15 13.99
CA ALA A 235 12.98 -0.73 12.83
C ALA A 235 12.41 -2.13 12.57
N THR A 236 11.84 -2.37 11.40
CA THR A 236 11.23 -3.65 11.00
C THR A 236 11.86 -4.19 9.74
N SER A 237 11.93 -5.51 9.64
CA SER A 237 12.37 -6.23 8.44
C SER A 237 11.26 -7.17 7.96
N GLY A 238 11.26 -7.48 6.66
CA GLY A 238 10.30 -8.40 6.06
C GLY A 238 10.96 -9.53 5.28
N LEU A 239 10.35 -10.72 5.34
CA LEU A 239 10.71 -11.86 4.49
C LEU A 239 9.43 -12.43 3.89
N PHE A 240 9.35 -12.57 2.57
CA PHE A 240 8.13 -13.00 1.90
C PHE A 240 8.38 -13.74 0.59
N ALA A 241 7.37 -14.52 0.18
CA ALA A 241 7.33 -15.23 -1.09
C ALA A 241 5.89 -15.51 -1.51
N HIS A 242 5.69 -15.92 -2.76
CA HIS A 242 4.50 -16.61 -3.19
C HIS A 242 4.66 -18.12 -2.98
N PHE A 243 3.57 -18.81 -2.69
CA PHE A 243 3.54 -20.25 -2.43
C PHE A 243 2.42 -20.93 -3.20
N LYS A 244 2.60 -22.21 -3.49
CA LYS A 244 1.54 -23.16 -3.84
C LYS A 244 1.27 -24.09 -2.68
N ASN A 245 0.13 -24.77 -2.71
CA ASN A 245 -0.22 -25.85 -1.78
C ASN A 245 -0.24 -25.44 -0.29
N VAL A 246 -0.53 -24.16 0.00
CA VAL A 246 -0.75 -23.72 1.38
C VAL A 246 -2.08 -24.26 1.87
N GLY A 247 -2.07 -24.96 3.01
CA GLY A 247 -3.25 -25.54 3.63
C GLY A 247 -4.25 -24.51 4.13
N ALA A 248 -5.42 -25.00 4.53
CA ALA A 248 -6.47 -24.17 5.11
C ALA A 248 -6.15 -23.80 6.58
N TRP A 249 -6.49 -22.58 6.98
CA TRP A 249 -6.61 -22.23 8.39
C TRP A 249 -8.03 -22.56 8.86
N PRO A 250 -8.20 -23.23 10.02
CA PRO A 250 -9.52 -23.63 10.49
C PRO A 250 -10.47 -22.44 10.66
N SER A 251 -11.70 -22.58 10.19
CA SER A 251 -12.80 -21.66 10.47
C SER A 251 -13.74 -22.31 11.48
N GLU A 252 -14.13 -21.56 12.50
CA GLU A 252 -15.13 -22.00 13.48
C GLU A 252 -16.53 -21.82 12.92
N GLU A 253 -17.47 -22.67 13.35
CA GLU A 253 -18.88 -22.52 13.02
C GLU A 253 -19.44 -21.18 13.55
N GLY A 254 -20.20 -20.48 12.72
CA GLY A 254 -20.77 -19.18 13.04
C GLY A 254 -19.81 -18.00 12.89
N ALA A 255 -18.59 -18.22 12.37
CA ALA A 255 -17.67 -17.11 12.03
C ALA A 255 -18.32 -16.14 11.03
N PRO A 256 -17.99 -14.84 11.08
CA PRO A 256 -18.56 -13.82 10.18
C PRO A 256 -18.35 -14.12 8.69
N TYR A 257 -17.32 -14.88 8.37
CA TYR A 257 -16.94 -15.34 7.03
C TYR A 257 -15.93 -16.50 7.15
N PRO A 258 -15.74 -17.31 6.09
CA PRO A 258 -14.65 -18.28 6.04
C PRO A 258 -13.31 -17.56 6.19
N VAL A 259 -12.51 -17.91 7.19
CA VAL A 259 -11.27 -17.20 7.57
C VAL A 259 -10.34 -16.95 6.37
N GLU A 260 -10.27 -17.95 5.47
CA GLU A 260 -9.42 -17.88 4.28
C GLU A 260 -9.89 -16.89 3.21
N SER A 261 -11.15 -16.45 3.31
CA SER A 261 -11.72 -15.42 2.45
C SER A 261 -11.44 -14.01 2.99
N ALA A 262 -10.31 -13.81 3.67
CA ALA A 262 -9.92 -12.56 4.28
C ALA A 262 -8.39 -12.33 4.19
N ALA A 263 -7.94 -11.16 4.59
CA ALA A 263 -6.53 -10.97 4.91
C ALA A 263 -6.26 -11.62 6.27
N VAL A 264 -5.53 -12.72 6.28
CA VAL A 264 -5.20 -13.46 7.51
C VAL A 264 -3.88 -12.97 8.09
N HIS A 265 -3.89 -12.68 9.39
CA HIS A 265 -2.74 -12.19 10.14
C HIS A 265 -2.48 -13.10 11.34
N HIS A 266 -1.28 -13.66 11.42
CA HIS A 266 -0.81 -14.41 12.58
C HIS A 266 0.13 -13.51 13.38
N VAL A 267 -0.34 -13.00 14.52
CA VAL A 267 0.38 -12.05 15.36
C VAL A 267 1.11 -12.78 16.47
N PHE A 268 2.35 -12.42 16.74
CA PHE A 268 3.17 -12.92 17.85
C PHE A 268 4.03 -11.78 18.41
N ALA A 269 4.60 -11.95 19.56
CA ALA A 269 5.43 -10.90 20.19
C ALA A 269 6.53 -10.39 19.24
N ALA A 270 6.47 -9.09 18.92
CA ALA A 270 7.40 -8.35 18.05
C ALA A 270 7.38 -8.75 16.56
N GLY A 271 6.28 -9.35 16.07
CA GLY A 271 6.15 -9.67 14.65
C GLY A 271 4.78 -10.26 14.27
N TRP A 272 4.55 -10.38 12.97
CA TRP A 272 3.32 -10.94 12.44
C TRP A 272 3.54 -11.53 11.04
N VAL A 273 2.67 -12.48 10.64
CA VAL A 273 2.69 -13.13 9.33
C VAL A 273 1.38 -12.84 8.62
N TRP A 274 1.44 -12.51 7.33
CA TRP A 274 0.25 -12.47 6.47
C TRP A 274 0.12 -13.74 5.64
N VAL A 275 -1.11 -14.12 5.34
CA VAL A 275 -1.47 -15.19 4.40
C VAL A 275 -2.64 -14.72 3.56
N LEU A 276 -2.42 -14.56 2.24
CA LEU A 276 -3.40 -14.05 1.28
C LEU A 276 -3.56 -15.08 0.15
N LYS A 277 -4.74 -15.67 0.00
CA LYS A 277 -5.02 -16.64 -1.06
C LYS A 277 -5.56 -15.96 -2.32
N PHE A 278 -5.10 -16.44 -3.49
CA PHE A 278 -5.58 -16.03 -4.80
C PHE A 278 -6.32 -17.18 -5.51
N ASN A 279 -7.19 -16.82 -6.47
CA ASN A 279 -7.98 -17.77 -7.26
C ASN A 279 -7.16 -18.56 -8.31
N ASN A 280 -5.91 -18.19 -8.53
CA ASN A 280 -4.97 -18.87 -9.44
C ASN A 280 -4.11 -19.95 -8.75
N GLY A 281 -4.46 -20.34 -7.51
CA GLY A 281 -3.73 -21.34 -6.73
C GLY A 281 -2.46 -20.84 -6.05
N ILE A 282 -2.15 -19.56 -6.17
CA ILE A 282 -1.04 -18.92 -5.45
C ILE A 282 -1.53 -18.39 -4.10
N THR A 283 -0.65 -18.44 -3.11
CA THR A 283 -0.82 -17.77 -1.81
C THR A 283 0.36 -16.84 -1.58
N SER A 284 0.11 -15.57 -1.33
CA SER A 284 1.14 -14.64 -0.84
C SER A 284 1.28 -14.81 0.66
N ALA A 285 2.49 -15.03 1.13
CA ALA A 285 2.76 -15.07 2.57
C ALA A 285 4.12 -14.44 2.89
N GLY A 286 4.19 -13.84 4.06
CA GLY A 286 5.44 -13.26 4.55
C GLY A 286 5.33 -12.85 6.00
N VAL A 287 6.46 -12.55 6.58
CA VAL A 287 6.61 -12.07 7.95
C VAL A 287 7.17 -10.66 7.95
N ALA A 288 6.62 -9.82 8.82
CA ALA A 288 7.23 -8.57 9.22
C ALA A 288 7.51 -8.63 10.72
N ALA A 289 8.72 -8.24 11.13
CA ALA A 289 9.14 -8.33 12.52
C ALA A 289 10.11 -7.19 12.87
N THR A 290 10.19 -6.86 14.17
CA THR A 290 11.22 -5.93 14.66
C THR A 290 12.61 -6.42 14.30
N GLY A 291 13.59 -5.53 14.15
CA GLY A 291 14.95 -5.89 13.76
C GLY A 291 15.59 -6.95 14.68
N GLU A 292 15.32 -6.88 16.00
CA GLU A 292 15.76 -7.87 16.97
C GLU A 292 15.14 -9.25 16.69
N ARG A 293 13.80 -9.30 16.52
CA ARG A 293 13.09 -10.55 16.22
C ARG A 293 13.48 -11.12 14.86
N ALA A 294 13.67 -10.27 13.86
CA ALA A 294 14.11 -10.67 12.53
C ALA A 294 15.52 -11.29 12.56
N ALA A 295 16.42 -10.73 13.39
CA ALA A 295 17.77 -11.26 13.59
C ALA A 295 17.74 -12.61 14.34
N GLU A 296 16.95 -12.73 15.42
CA GLU A 296 16.76 -14.00 16.16
C GLU A 296 16.25 -15.13 15.25
N LEU A 297 15.31 -14.81 14.36
CA LEU A 297 14.75 -15.76 13.39
C LEU A 297 15.68 -15.99 12.19
N GLY A 298 16.72 -15.15 12.00
CA GLY A 298 17.59 -15.19 10.84
C GLY A 298 16.86 -14.96 9.53
N LEU A 299 15.94 -14.00 9.48
CA LEU A 299 15.08 -13.75 8.29
C LEU A 299 15.92 -13.39 7.05
N ALA A 300 17.08 -12.78 7.22
CA ALA A 300 17.98 -12.43 6.12
C ALA A 300 18.52 -13.66 5.34
N GLU A 301 18.43 -14.86 5.92
CA GLU A 301 18.84 -16.10 5.28
C GLU A 301 17.78 -16.66 4.30
N GLY A 302 16.62 -16.01 4.19
CA GLY A 302 15.54 -16.45 3.28
C GLY A 302 14.86 -17.74 3.76
N ALA A 303 14.88 -18.80 2.95
CA ALA A 303 14.20 -20.05 3.28
C ALA A 303 14.59 -20.65 4.66
N PRO A 304 15.84 -20.70 5.10
CA PRO A 304 16.19 -21.12 6.46
C PRO A 304 15.53 -20.28 7.55
N GLY A 305 15.47 -18.96 7.38
CA GLY A 305 14.77 -18.05 8.32
C GLY A 305 13.27 -18.34 8.38
N TRP A 306 12.62 -18.58 7.23
CA TRP A 306 11.24 -19.00 7.15
C TRP A 306 10.97 -20.32 7.89
N GLN A 307 11.83 -21.32 7.73
CA GLN A 307 11.69 -22.60 8.43
C GLN A 307 11.86 -22.43 9.96
N ARG A 308 12.77 -21.58 10.43
CA ARG A 308 12.88 -21.27 11.87
C ARG A 308 11.63 -20.59 12.42
N LEU A 309 11.04 -19.67 11.66
CA LEU A 309 9.76 -19.06 12.01
C LEU A 309 8.66 -20.10 12.15
N LEU A 310 8.49 -21.01 11.16
CA LEU A 310 7.50 -22.07 11.20
C LEU A 310 7.72 -23.01 12.39
N ALA A 311 8.95 -23.33 12.74
CA ALA A 311 9.27 -24.14 13.92
C ALA A 311 8.85 -23.47 15.24
N LYS A 312 8.77 -22.13 15.28
CA LYS A 312 8.27 -21.36 16.43
C LYS A 312 6.74 -21.17 16.42
N LEU A 313 6.06 -21.48 15.32
CA LEU A 313 4.61 -21.33 15.14
C LEU A 313 3.97 -22.66 14.69
N PRO A 314 3.78 -23.65 15.59
CA PRO A 314 3.41 -25.02 15.22
C PRO A 314 2.11 -25.13 14.41
N SER A 315 1.10 -24.31 14.68
CA SER A 315 -0.15 -24.30 13.91
C SER A 315 0.05 -23.73 12.51
N LEU A 316 0.89 -22.73 12.35
CA LEU A 316 1.26 -22.20 11.04
C LEU A 316 2.13 -23.21 10.27
N ALA A 317 3.03 -23.91 10.94
CA ALA A 317 3.81 -25.00 10.35
C ALA A 317 2.92 -26.08 9.73
N LYS A 318 1.79 -26.43 10.36
CA LYS A 318 0.80 -27.37 9.80
C LYS A 318 0.15 -26.81 8.54
N GLN A 319 -0.21 -25.51 8.52
CA GLN A 319 -0.77 -24.86 7.35
C GLN A 319 0.20 -24.86 6.16
N PHE A 320 1.49 -24.73 6.42
CA PHE A 320 2.55 -24.69 5.40
C PHE A 320 3.24 -26.05 5.16
N ALA A 321 2.73 -27.15 5.71
CA ALA A 321 3.39 -28.47 5.64
C ALA A 321 3.62 -28.99 4.21
N ALA A 322 2.70 -28.68 3.27
CA ALA A 322 2.80 -29.05 1.86
C ALA A 322 3.14 -27.83 0.97
N ALA A 323 3.41 -26.66 1.57
CA ALA A 323 3.61 -25.44 0.82
C ALA A 323 4.96 -25.41 0.11
N GLU A 324 4.95 -24.99 -1.15
CA GLU A 324 6.13 -24.86 -1.99
C GLU A 324 6.30 -23.39 -2.41
N PRO A 325 7.46 -22.75 -2.18
CA PRO A 325 7.69 -21.39 -2.65
C PRO A 325 7.74 -21.35 -4.18
N VAL A 326 7.07 -20.35 -4.77
CA VAL A 326 7.12 -20.05 -6.20
C VAL A 326 8.10 -18.91 -6.41
N GLY A 327 9.22 -19.20 -7.06
CA GLY A 327 10.35 -18.28 -7.14
C GLY A 327 11.18 -18.30 -5.86
N GLY A 328 11.87 -17.22 -5.56
CA GLY A 328 12.71 -17.06 -4.38
C GLY A 328 12.02 -16.27 -3.26
N PHE A 329 12.58 -16.38 -2.06
CA PHE A 329 12.25 -15.46 -0.98
C PHE A 329 12.86 -14.07 -1.25
N VAL A 330 12.10 -13.04 -0.90
CA VAL A 330 12.57 -11.65 -0.91
C VAL A 330 12.72 -11.19 0.54
N PHE A 331 13.91 -10.74 0.89
CA PHE A 331 14.20 -10.12 2.19
C PHE A 331 14.28 -8.61 2.02
N ALA A 332 13.51 -7.88 2.82
CA ALA A 332 13.54 -6.43 2.95
C ALA A 332 14.16 -6.09 4.32
N PRO A 333 15.41 -5.61 4.35
CA PRO A 333 16.14 -5.38 5.62
C PRO A 333 15.54 -4.23 6.44
N GLU A 334 14.85 -3.32 5.79
CA GLU A 334 14.19 -2.18 6.40
C GLU A 334 12.90 -1.89 5.64
N LEU A 335 11.75 -2.06 6.31
CA LEU A 335 10.45 -1.83 5.70
C LEU A 335 10.08 -0.34 5.70
N SER A 336 10.16 0.31 6.86
CA SER A 336 9.73 1.69 7.03
C SER A 336 10.65 2.68 6.32
N PHE A 337 10.05 3.69 5.70
CA PHE A 337 10.74 4.73 4.96
C PHE A 337 9.83 5.94 4.77
N CYS A 338 10.38 7.13 4.86
CA CYS A 338 9.73 8.38 4.45
C CYS A 338 10.77 9.33 3.84
N SER A 339 10.47 9.88 2.67
CA SER A 339 11.30 10.91 2.03
C SER A 339 11.18 12.24 2.80
N GLY A 340 12.28 12.94 2.96
CA GLY A 340 12.33 14.26 3.59
C GLY A 340 11.65 15.35 2.78
N GLN A 341 11.54 15.15 1.47
CA GLN A 341 10.84 16.01 0.53
C GLN A 341 10.00 15.14 -0.42
N ILE A 342 8.78 15.58 -0.71
CA ILE A 342 7.80 14.81 -1.51
C ILE A 342 7.45 15.54 -2.80
N THR A 343 7.68 16.86 -2.86
CA THR A 343 7.43 17.66 -4.04
C THR A 343 8.57 18.63 -4.34
N GLY A 344 8.77 18.95 -5.61
CA GLY A 344 9.59 20.08 -6.10
C GLY A 344 8.78 20.99 -6.99
N ALA A 345 9.42 21.88 -7.72
CA ALA A 345 8.71 22.81 -8.60
C ALA A 345 8.01 22.06 -9.75
N ARG A 346 8.65 21.01 -10.28
CA ARG A 346 8.15 20.24 -11.43
C ARG A 346 8.10 18.73 -11.20
N TRP A 347 8.00 18.30 -9.95
CA TRP A 347 7.89 16.87 -9.64
C TRP A 347 7.12 16.62 -8.35
N ALA A 348 6.57 15.42 -8.26
CA ALA A 348 5.95 14.90 -7.04
C ALA A 348 6.18 13.39 -6.92
N LEU A 349 6.29 12.91 -5.69
CA LEU A 349 6.24 11.49 -5.36
C LEU A 349 4.79 11.07 -5.10
N LEU A 350 4.33 9.95 -5.67
CA LEU A 350 3.12 9.31 -5.15
C LEU A 350 3.35 8.84 -3.71
N PRO A 351 2.31 8.74 -2.87
CA PRO A 351 2.48 8.30 -1.49
C PRO A 351 3.28 7.00 -1.34
N SER A 352 3.11 6.04 -2.27
CA SER A 352 3.88 4.79 -2.28
C SER A 352 5.38 4.98 -2.55
N SER A 353 5.79 6.07 -3.20
CA SER A 353 7.19 6.43 -3.42
C SER A 353 7.71 7.39 -2.35
N ALA A 354 6.80 8.22 -1.80
CA ALA A 354 7.09 9.15 -0.72
C ALA A 354 7.38 8.47 0.60
N GLY A 355 6.69 7.35 0.89
CA GLY A 355 6.89 6.62 2.14
C GLY A 355 6.20 5.27 2.15
N PHE A 356 6.67 4.45 3.06
CA PHE A 356 6.08 3.16 3.43
C PHE A 356 6.29 2.94 4.92
N VAL A 357 5.30 2.42 5.62
CA VAL A 357 5.40 2.16 7.05
C VAL A 357 5.58 0.66 7.29
N ASP A 358 4.56 -0.11 7.00
CA ASP A 358 4.51 -1.56 7.23
C ASP A 358 3.32 -2.15 6.45
N PRO A 359 3.32 -3.43 6.04
CA PRO A 359 2.17 -4.01 5.36
C PRO A 359 0.95 -4.23 6.26
N LEU A 360 1.07 -4.12 7.59
CA LEU A 360 -0.03 -4.27 8.55
C LEU A 360 -1.17 -3.30 8.23
N LEU A 361 -2.41 -3.80 8.29
CA LEU A 361 -3.66 -3.07 8.02
C LEU A 361 -3.87 -2.61 6.56
N SER A 362 -3.04 -3.03 5.61
CA SER A 362 -3.23 -2.74 4.16
C SER A 362 -3.35 -1.23 3.83
N THR A 363 -2.58 -0.37 4.48
CA THR A 363 -2.70 1.11 4.37
C THR A 363 -2.18 1.68 3.06
N GLY A 364 -1.36 0.94 2.32
CA GLY A 364 -0.65 1.46 1.13
C GLY A 364 -1.58 1.81 -0.04
N PHE A 365 -2.63 1.03 -0.30
CA PHE A 365 -3.55 1.28 -1.41
C PHE A 365 -4.38 2.54 -1.19
N PRO A 366 -5.11 2.71 -0.07
CA PRO A 366 -5.89 3.93 0.12
C PRO A 366 -5.02 5.20 0.11
N LEU A 367 -3.83 5.17 0.72
CA LEU A 367 -2.89 6.29 0.66
C LEU A 367 -2.51 6.65 -0.78
N THR A 368 -2.16 5.65 -1.60
CA THR A 368 -1.77 5.88 -3.00
C THR A 368 -2.92 6.44 -3.82
N LEU A 369 -4.13 5.89 -3.67
CA LEU A 369 -5.32 6.35 -4.40
C LEU A 369 -5.75 7.76 -3.99
N LEU A 370 -5.69 8.10 -2.71
CA LEU A 370 -5.89 9.48 -2.23
C LEU A 370 -4.85 10.44 -2.81
N GLY A 371 -3.59 10.01 -2.89
CA GLY A 371 -2.53 10.78 -3.52
C GLY A 371 -2.79 11.03 -5.01
N ILE A 372 -3.24 10.01 -5.76
CA ILE A 372 -3.63 10.15 -7.17
C ILE A 372 -4.79 11.13 -7.32
N LYS A 373 -5.85 11.03 -6.50
CA LYS A 373 -6.98 11.98 -6.53
C LYS A 373 -6.53 13.43 -6.30
N ARG A 374 -5.61 13.64 -5.37
CA ARG A 374 -5.08 14.98 -5.07
C ARG A 374 -4.20 15.51 -6.19
N LEU A 375 -3.27 14.70 -6.71
CA LEU A 375 -2.44 15.10 -7.84
C LEU A 375 -3.27 15.34 -9.11
N ALA A 376 -4.31 14.54 -9.37
CA ALA A 376 -5.23 14.77 -10.48
C ALA A 376 -5.86 16.18 -10.44
N LYS A 377 -6.31 16.61 -9.26
CA LYS A 377 -6.84 17.99 -9.08
C LYS A 377 -5.79 19.06 -9.38
N LEU A 378 -4.54 18.85 -8.98
CA LEU A 378 -3.45 19.80 -9.24
C LEU A 378 -3.08 19.83 -10.72
N LEU A 379 -3.05 18.68 -11.39
CA LEU A 379 -2.69 18.54 -12.81
C LEU A 379 -3.79 18.93 -13.79
N GLY A 380 -5.02 19.15 -13.31
CA GLY A 380 -6.10 19.76 -14.08
C GLY A 380 -5.78 21.20 -14.53
N GLY A 381 -4.79 21.84 -13.89
CA GLY A 381 -4.20 23.14 -14.24
C GLY A 381 -2.68 23.08 -14.18
N GLU A 382 -2.04 24.23 -13.96
CA GLU A 382 -0.62 24.34 -13.63
C GLU A 382 -0.45 24.24 -12.11
N PRO A 383 0.26 23.22 -11.57
CA PRO A 383 0.43 23.04 -10.13
C PRO A 383 1.18 24.23 -9.50
N SER A 384 0.54 24.97 -8.61
CA SER A 384 1.22 26.04 -7.87
C SER A 384 2.10 25.46 -6.75
N THR A 385 3.16 26.19 -6.40
CA THR A 385 4.06 25.81 -5.28
C THR A 385 3.29 25.61 -3.97
N SER A 386 2.29 26.45 -3.69
CA SER A 386 1.47 26.35 -2.47
C SER A 386 0.59 25.10 -2.46
N ALA A 387 0.04 24.71 -3.62
CA ALA A 387 -0.77 23.51 -3.77
C ALA A 387 0.08 22.22 -3.64
N LEU A 388 1.27 22.19 -4.23
CA LEU A 388 2.25 21.11 -4.07
C LEU A 388 2.70 20.99 -2.60
N ALA A 389 2.99 22.10 -1.93
CA ALA A 389 3.31 22.10 -0.49
C ALA A 389 2.12 21.59 0.36
N GLY A 390 0.88 21.87 -0.05
CA GLY A 390 -0.32 21.31 0.58
C GLY A 390 -0.41 19.79 0.44
N TYR A 391 -0.15 19.28 -0.75
CA TYR A 391 -0.07 17.84 -1.02
C TYR A 391 1.01 17.16 -0.17
N GLU A 392 2.22 17.75 -0.10
CA GLU A 392 3.31 17.22 0.73
C GLU A 392 2.94 17.19 2.20
N ARG A 393 2.45 18.28 2.78
CA ARG A 393 2.05 18.35 4.20
C ARG A 393 1.03 17.26 4.56
N ARG A 394 0.01 17.07 3.72
CA ARG A 394 -1.04 16.07 3.97
C ARG A 394 -0.48 14.65 3.86
N THR A 395 0.31 14.36 2.84
CA THR A 395 0.96 13.04 2.67
C THR A 395 1.85 12.70 3.87
N VAL A 396 2.63 13.65 4.36
CA VAL A 396 3.48 13.47 5.56
C VAL A 396 2.63 13.24 6.81
N ALA A 397 1.54 13.99 6.98
CA ALA A 397 0.65 13.84 8.14
C ALA A 397 0.00 12.45 8.17
N GLU A 398 -0.46 11.97 7.03
CA GLU A 398 -1.08 10.64 6.88
C GLU A 398 -0.09 9.50 7.13
N LEU A 399 1.12 9.57 6.53
CA LEU A 399 2.20 8.62 6.82
C LEU A 399 2.58 8.63 8.30
N GLY A 400 2.65 9.80 8.92
CA GLY A 400 2.92 9.95 10.34
C GLY A 400 1.83 9.34 11.23
N GLN A 401 0.56 9.44 10.85
CA GLN A 401 -0.54 8.83 11.59
C GLN A 401 -0.51 7.30 11.49
N VAL A 402 -0.30 6.76 10.27
CA VAL A 402 -0.11 5.32 10.06
C VAL A 402 1.06 4.81 10.89
N SER A 403 2.18 5.52 10.88
CA SER A 403 3.38 5.16 11.61
C SER A 403 3.15 5.08 13.12
N ARG A 404 2.43 6.05 13.71
CA ARG A 404 2.08 6.02 15.14
C ARG A 404 1.20 4.83 15.48
N LEU A 405 0.16 4.58 14.69
CA LEU A 405 -0.77 3.48 14.94
C LEU A 405 -0.06 2.12 14.82
N VAL A 406 0.71 1.92 13.75
CA VAL A 406 1.45 0.67 13.55
C VAL A 406 2.53 0.50 14.62
N GLY A 407 3.22 1.57 15.03
CA GLY A 407 4.18 1.52 16.15
C GLY A 407 3.54 1.11 17.46
N ALA A 408 2.36 1.63 17.78
CA ALA A 408 1.59 1.23 18.96
C ALA A 408 1.12 -0.25 18.85
N LEU A 409 0.73 -0.70 17.66
CA LEU A 409 0.40 -2.11 17.42
C LEU A 409 1.62 -3.02 17.64
N TYR A 410 2.79 -2.69 17.16
CA TYR A 410 4.01 -3.45 17.45
C TYR A 410 4.32 -3.51 18.94
N ALA A 411 4.15 -2.39 19.67
CA ALA A 411 4.35 -2.33 21.10
C ALA A 411 3.35 -3.21 21.88
N SER A 412 2.16 -3.47 21.31
CA SER A 412 1.09 -4.25 21.95
C SER A 412 0.98 -5.70 21.44
N MET A 413 1.83 -6.18 20.51
CA MET A 413 1.76 -7.54 19.96
C MET A 413 1.90 -8.66 21.02
N GLY A 414 2.43 -8.36 22.19
CA GLY A 414 2.49 -9.28 23.33
C GLY A 414 1.23 -9.27 24.22
N ASP A 415 0.34 -8.30 24.05
CA ASP A 415 -0.96 -8.15 24.72
C ASP A 415 -2.06 -8.02 23.66
N PHE A 416 -2.65 -9.15 23.29
CA PHE A 416 -3.57 -9.18 22.16
C PHE A 416 -4.87 -8.41 22.39
N GLU A 417 -5.33 -8.24 23.63
CA GLU A 417 -6.52 -7.44 23.91
C GLU A 417 -6.25 -5.95 23.61
N LEU A 418 -5.09 -5.44 24.01
CA LEU A 418 -4.68 -4.08 23.65
C LEU A 418 -4.42 -3.94 22.14
N PHE A 419 -3.79 -4.94 21.50
CA PHE A 419 -3.61 -4.99 20.05
C PHE A 419 -4.95 -4.95 19.30
N ALA A 420 -5.92 -5.76 19.73
CA ALA A 420 -7.25 -5.81 19.14
C ALA A 420 -7.99 -4.46 19.30
N ALA A 421 -7.91 -3.85 20.49
CA ALA A 421 -8.50 -2.53 20.73
C ALA A 421 -7.88 -1.43 19.84
N LEU A 422 -6.55 -1.41 19.70
CA LEU A 422 -5.87 -0.49 18.79
C LEU A 422 -6.21 -0.75 17.31
N THR A 423 -6.38 -2.01 16.92
CA THR A 423 -6.82 -2.37 15.58
C THR A 423 -8.23 -1.83 15.30
N GLN A 424 -9.10 -1.75 16.31
CA GLN A 424 -10.42 -1.13 16.16
C GLN A 424 -10.37 0.38 15.93
N VAL A 425 -9.31 1.09 16.37
CA VAL A 425 -9.10 2.51 15.99
C VAL A 425 -8.96 2.64 14.47
N TYR A 426 -8.20 1.74 13.84
CA TYR A 426 -8.11 1.69 12.38
C TYR A 426 -9.47 1.45 11.75
N PHE A 427 -10.20 0.41 12.19
CA PHE A 427 -11.48 0.06 11.59
C PHE A 427 -12.55 1.14 11.79
N ALA A 428 -12.59 1.83 12.92
CA ALA A 428 -13.48 2.95 13.14
C ALA A 428 -13.20 4.09 12.14
N ALA A 429 -11.94 4.47 11.98
CA ALA A 429 -11.56 5.53 11.04
C ALA A 429 -11.89 5.18 9.58
N VAL A 430 -11.54 3.95 9.13
CA VAL A 430 -11.74 3.60 7.71
C VAL A 430 -13.20 3.31 7.36
N SER A 431 -13.98 2.69 8.26
CA SER A 431 -15.42 2.45 8.03
C SER A 431 -16.22 3.76 8.06
N PHE A 432 -15.87 4.69 8.97
CA PHE A 432 -16.44 6.03 8.98
C PHE A 432 -16.14 6.76 7.68
N SER A 433 -14.86 6.77 7.27
CA SER A 433 -14.44 7.42 6.01
C SER A 433 -15.13 6.84 4.80
N GLU A 434 -15.18 5.51 4.67
CA GLU A 434 -15.88 4.84 3.57
C GLU A 434 -17.37 5.21 3.54
N THR A 435 -18.05 5.12 4.68
CA THR A 435 -19.48 5.42 4.76
C THR A 435 -19.77 6.89 4.44
N ALA A 436 -18.94 7.81 4.94
CA ALA A 436 -19.04 9.23 4.62
C ALA A 436 -18.89 9.49 3.11
N HIS A 437 -17.89 8.89 2.47
CA HIS A 437 -17.72 8.99 1.01
C HIS A 437 -18.90 8.41 0.23
N ARG A 438 -19.45 7.25 0.63
CA ARG A 438 -20.64 6.64 -0.01
C ARG A 438 -21.91 7.48 0.15
N LEU A 439 -22.02 8.23 1.25
CA LEU A 439 -23.10 9.20 1.48
C LEU A 439 -22.90 10.53 0.74
N GLY A 440 -21.80 10.71 -0.01
CA GLY A 440 -21.50 11.95 -0.71
C GLY A 440 -21.03 13.08 0.24
N LYS A 441 -20.46 12.72 1.38
CA LYS A 441 -19.95 13.63 2.42
C LYS A 441 -18.43 13.46 2.67
N PRO A 442 -17.58 13.51 1.62
CA PRO A 442 -16.15 13.27 1.76
C PRO A 442 -15.44 14.30 2.65
N GLU A 443 -16.06 15.48 2.88
CA GLU A 443 -15.55 16.52 3.77
C GLU A 443 -15.49 16.07 5.24
N LEU A 444 -16.24 15.05 5.65
CA LEU A 444 -16.13 14.44 6.99
C LEU A 444 -14.85 13.62 7.17
N ALA A 445 -14.19 13.23 6.08
CA ALA A 445 -13.06 12.31 6.08
C ALA A 445 -12.02 12.65 5.00
N GLU A 446 -11.58 13.92 4.95
CA GLU A 446 -10.64 14.42 3.93
C GLU A 446 -9.24 13.81 4.00
N SER A 447 -8.82 13.34 5.20
CA SER A 447 -7.50 12.77 5.42
C SER A 447 -7.58 11.30 5.81
N PHE A 448 -6.58 10.51 5.39
CA PHE A 448 -6.51 9.10 5.75
C PHE A 448 -6.39 8.91 7.26
N LEU A 449 -7.11 7.93 7.79
CA LEU A 449 -7.26 7.66 9.22
C LEU A 449 -7.72 8.89 10.04
N LEU A 450 -8.45 9.81 9.41
CA LEU A 450 -8.97 11.03 10.06
C LEU A 450 -7.85 11.82 10.78
N CYS A 451 -6.62 11.79 10.26
CA CYS A 451 -5.46 12.36 10.96
C CYS A 451 -5.53 13.87 11.15
N GLU A 452 -6.29 14.58 10.30
CA GLU A 452 -6.54 16.03 10.40
C GLU A 452 -7.89 16.35 11.05
N HIS A 453 -8.69 15.34 11.42
CA HIS A 453 -9.94 15.58 12.17
C HIS A 453 -9.62 16.16 13.55
N PRO A 454 -10.26 17.30 13.96
CA PRO A 454 -9.84 18.08 15.13
C PRO A 454 -9.89 17.31 16.46
N GLU A 455 -10.76 16.33 16.60
CA GLU A 455 -10.88 15.50 17.79
C GLU A 455 -10.15 14.15 17.62
N PHE A 456 -10.43 13.40 16.56
CA PHE A 456 -9.90 12.05 16.37
C PHE A 456 -8.38 12.01 16.19
N GLY A 457 -7.84 12.89 15.36
CA GLY A 457 -6.41 12.92 15.06
C GLY A 457 -5.53 13.14 16.32
N PRO A 458 -5.76 14.19 17.12
CA PRO A 458 -5.02 14.41 18.37
C PRO A 458 -5.22 13.29 19.39
N ALA A 459 -6.46 12.82 19.60
CA ALA A 459 -6.76 11.77 20.55
C ALA A 459 -6.08 10.44 20.22
N THR A 460 -6.09 10.06 18.93
CA THR A 460 -5.40 8.85 18.46
C THR A 460 -3.89 8.96 18.63
N ARG A 461 -3.29 10.12 18.35
CA ARG A 461 -1.85 10.35 18.61
C ARG A 461 -1.50 10.15 20.08
N GLU A 462 -2.29 10.73 20.98
CA GLU A 462 -2.08 10.59 22.42
C GLU A 462 -2.18 9.13 22.88
N ILE A 463 -3.18 8.37 22.37
CA ILE A 463 -3.30 6.93 22.67
C ILE A 463 -2.05 6.18 22.21
N CYS A 464 -1.62 6.34 20.96
CA CYS A 464 -0.46 5.66 20.44
C CYS A 464 0.83 5.96 21.22
N GLU A 465 1.04 7.23 21.59
CA GLU A 465 2.17 7.63 22.43
C GLU A 465 2.09 7.04 23.84
N SER A 466 0.89 6.96 24.43
CA SER A 466 0.66 6.40 25.75
C SER A 466 0.93 4.90 25.80
N VAL A 467 0.56 4.17 24.73
CA VAL A 467 0.86 2.72 24.58
C VAL A 467 2.36 2.49 24.58
N VAL A 468 3.10 3.24 23.77
CA VAL A 468 4.57 3.08 23.68
C VAL A 468 5.27 3.47 24.98
N ARG A 469 4.70 4.40 25.77
CA ARG A 469 5.19 4.79 27.10
C ARG A 469 4.76 3.84 28.22
N LEU A 470 4.09 2.72 27.90
CA LEU A 470 3.63 1.72 28.87
C LEU A 470 2.67 2.29 29.95
N ALA A 471 1.71 3.12 29.54
CA ALA A 471 0.64 3.58 30.42
C ALA A 471 -0.24 2.41 30.90
N LYS A 472 -1.04 2.64 31.95
CA LYS A 472 -1.88 1.58 32.52
C LYS A 472 -2.87 1.04 31.48
N ARG A 473 -2.86 -0.27 31.30
CA ARG A 473 -3.62 -1.00 30.28
C ARG A 473 -5.13 -0.69 30.32
N ASP A 474 -5.75 -0.78 31.49
CA ASP A 474 -7.21 -0.60 31.64
C ASP A 474 -7.64 0.84 31.31
N GLU A 475 -6.81 1.83 31.66
CA GLU A 475 -7.03 3.23 31.29
C GLU A 475 -6.93 3.41 29.76
N LEU A 476 -5.97 2.73 29.09
CA LEU A 476 -5.84 2.75 27.65
C LEU A 476 -7.04 2.12 26.95
N LEU A 477 -7.50 0.95 27.39
CA LEU A 477 -8.66 0.27 26.83
C LEU A 477 -9.94 1.11 26.95
N ALA A 478 -10.15 1.78 28.08
CA ALA A 478 -11.26 2.71 28.26
C ALA A 478 -11.15 3.91 27.31
N LYS A 479 -9.98 4.54 27.26
CA LYS A 479 -9.74 5.71 26.39
C LYS A 479 -9.90 5.38 24.91
N ILE A 480 -9.46 4.19 24.45
CA ILE A 480 -9.65 3.74 23.07
C ILE A 480 -11.15 3.66 22.76
N ARG A 481 -11.96 3.05 23.63
CA ARG A 481 -13.42 2.98 23.43
C ARG A 481 -14.05 4.35 23.31
N ASP A 482 -13.70 5.28 24.19
CA ASP A 482 -14.24 6.65 24.21
C ASP A 482 -13.89 7.40 22.91
N VAL A 483 -12.65 7.25 22.41
CA VAL A 483 -12.17 7.93 21.20
C VAL A 483 -12.82 7.38 19.94
N ILE A 484 -13.05 6.07 19.85
CA ILE A 484 -13.69 5.49 18.65
C ILE A 484 -15.21 5.71 18.62
N GLU A 485 -15.87 5.87 19.77
CA GLU A 485 -17.33 5.90 19.87
C GLU A 485 -18.00 6.92 18.93
N PRO A 486 -17.55 8.18 18.78
CA PRO A 486 -18.14 9.14 17.85
C PRO A 486 -18.02 8.73 16.37
N PHE A 487 -17.07 7.86 16.03
CA PHE A 487 -16.74 7.43 14.67
C PHE A 487 -17.12 5.97 14.40
N ASN A 488 -17.65 5.29 15.43
CA ASN A 488 -17.99 3.88 15.37
C ASN A 488 -19.31 3.67 14.61
N VAL A 489 -19.21 3.32 13.33
CA VAL A 489 -20.35 3.01 12.45
C VAL A 489 -20.53 1.50 12.23
N ALA A 490 -19.62 0.68 12.77
CA ALA A 490 -19.56 -0.77 12.55
C ALA A 490 -19.81 -1.58 13.84
N GLY A 491 -20.31 -0.95 14.90
CA GLY A 491 -20.57 -1.59 16.18
C GLY A 491 -19.33 -2.25 16.79
N LEU A 492 -18.17 -1.59 16.67
CA LEU A 492 -16.90 -2.04 17.25
C LEU A 492 -16.90 -1.86 18.78
N ALA A 493 -15.98 -2.55 19.46
CA ALA A 493 -15.82 -2.51 20.92
C ALA A 493 -17.04 -3.02 21.73
N ASP A 494 -17.99 -3.70 21.09
CA ASP A 494 -19.10 -4.37 21.76
C ASP A 494 -18.62 -5.69 22.38
N PRO A 495 -18.59 -5.82 23.73
CA PRO A 495 -18.14 -7.06 24.38
C PRO A 495 -19.00 -8.29 24.04
N ALA A 496 -20.28 -8.10 23.71
CA ALA A 496 -21.19 -9.19 23.34
C ALA A 496 -20.77 -9.86 22.02
N LYS A 497 -20.06 -9.15 21.14
CA LYS A 497 -19.56 -9.70 19.88
C LYS A 497 -18.34 -10.59 20.05
N ARG A 498 -17.67 -10.57 21.20
CA ARG A 498 -16.53 -11.44 21.53
C ARG A 498 -15.53 -11.53 20.37
N ASN A 499 -15.01 -10.37 19.93
CA ASN A 499 -14.03 -10.21 18.85
C ASN A 499 -14.48 -10.69 17.45
N TRP A 500 -15.75 -10.98 17.24
CA TRP A 500 -16.32 -11.26 15.92
C TRP A 500 -17.27 -10.14 15.51
N TYR A 501 -16.89 -9.37 14.52
CA TYR A 501 -17.62 -8.20 14.03
C TYR A 501 -18.16 -8.48 12.62
N PRO A 502 -19.37 -9.07 12.47
CA PRO A 502 -20.02 -9.20 11.17
C PRO A 502 -20.46 -7.83 10.65
N VAL A 503 -20.67 -7.73 9.33
CA VAL A 503 -21.37 -6.55 8.79
C VAL A 503 -22.82 -6.60 9.23
N ALA A 504 -23.23 -5.62 10.02
CA ALA A 504 -24.60 -5.49 10.52
C ALA A 504 -25.18 -4.14 10.09
N THR A 505 -26.20 -4.17 9.23
CA THR A 505 -26.88 -2.94 8.77
C THR A 505 -27.53 -2.16 9.91
N GLY A 506 -27.93 -2.85 11.00
CA GLY A 506 -28.42 -2.22 12.22
C GLY A 506 -27.43 -1.26 12.88
N ASP A 507 -26.14 -1.60 12.87
CA ASP A 507 -25.08 -0.75 13.42
C ASP A 507 -24.96 0.55 12.60
N LEU A 508 -25.03 0.47 11.26
CA LEU A 508 -25.02 1.64 10.38
C LEU A 508 -26.27 2.53 10.58
N PHE A 509 -27.45 1.94 10.73
CA PHE A 509 -28.67 2.72 11.00
C PHE A 509 -28.59 3.44 12.34
N ALA A 510 -28.09 2.77 13.38
CA ALA A 510 -27.91 3.37 14.70
C ALA A 510 -26.86 4.51 14.68
N ALA A 511 -25.87 4.41 13.80
CA ALA A 511 -24.81 5.40 13.66
C ALA A 511 -25.15 6.57 12.70
N ALA A 512 -26.34 6.64 12.11
CA ALA A 512 -26.69 7.65 11.11
C ALA A 512 -26.39 9.09 11.56
N ALA A 513 -26.71 9.42 12.81
CA ALA A 513 -26.46 10.76 13.38
C ALA A 513 -24.97 11.12 13.44
N LYS A 514 -24.06 10.13 13.64
CA LYS A 514 -22.60 10.33 13.66
C LYS A 514 -22.07 10.82 12.29
N LEU A 515 -22.81 10.51 11.22
CA LEU A 515 -22.53 10.91 9.83
C LEU A 515 -23.35 12.14 9.41
N GLY A 516 -24.02 12.81 10.37
CA GLY A 516 -24.95 13.88 10.03
C GLY A 516 -26.02 13.47 9.02
N SER A 517 -26.52 12.22 9.11
CA SER A 517 -27.43 11.60 8.14
C SER A 517 -28.66 11.00 8.82
N SER A 518 -29.56 10.39 8.07
CA SER A 518 -30.73 9.66 8.55
C SER A 518 -30.64 8.17 8.22
N ALA A 519 -31.39 7.35 8.93
CA ALA A 519 -31.49 5.91 8.64
C ALA A 519 -32.02 5.65 7.21
N ASP A 520 -32.93 6.50 6.71
CA ASP A 520 -33.45 6.39 5.34
C ASP A 520 -32.38 6.69 4.29
N ALA A 521 -31.57 7.75 4.48
CA ALA A 521 -30.45 8.06 3.59
C ALA A 521 -29.40 6.94 3.58
N ILE A 522 -29.13 6.30 4.72
CA ILE A 522 -28.26 5.12 4.79
C ILE A 522 -28.90 3.95 4.05
N ARG A 523 -30.20 3.72 4.18
CA ARG A 523 -30.91 2.66 3.46
C ARG A 523 -30.82 2.87 1.94
N GLU A 524 -31.06 4.07 1.46
CA GLU A 524 -30.93 4.43 0.04
C GLU A 524 -29.51 4.20 -0.47
N MET A 525 -28.51 4.60 0.30
CA MET A 525 -27.10 4.35 -0.01
C MET A 525 -26.82 2.85 -0.10
N LEU A 526 -27.25 2.04 0.87
CA LEU A 526 -27.04 0.59 0.86
C LEU A 526 -27.73 -0.10 -0.33
N LEU A 527 -28.94 0.34 -0.71
CA LEU A 527 -29.66 -0.15 -1.90
C LEU A 527 -28.90 0.21 -3.19
N ARG A 528 -28.49 1.47 -3.33
CA ARG A 528 -27.70 1.94 -4.48
C ARG A 528 -26.41 1.14 -4.62
N GLU A 529 -25.74 0.86 -3.53
CA GLU A 529 -24.49 0.11 -3.47
C GLU A 529 -24.71 -1.42 -3.48
N GLN A 530 -25.94 -1.92 -3.57
CA GLN A 530 -26.27 -3.35 -3.54
C GLN A 530 -25.69 -4.06 -2.29
N LEU A 531 -25.71 -3.39 -1.14
CA LEU A 531 -25.19 -3.91 0.13
C LEU A 531 -26.30 -4.42 1.06
N LEU A 532 -27.57 -4.24 0.69
CA LEU A 532 -28.75 -4.85 1.31
C LEU A 532 -29.12 -6.15 0.64
#